data_b9899267859b2ddd240ec7bb5e5c24b1
#
_entry.id   b9899267859b2ddd240ec7bb5e5c24b1
#
_cell.length_a   1.000
_cell.length_b   1.000
_cell.length_c   1.000
_cell.angle_alpha   90.00
_cell.angle_beta   90.00
_cell.angle_gamma   90.00
#
_symmetry.space_group_name_H-M   'P 1'
#
loop_
_entity.id
_entity.type
_entity.pdbx_description
1 polymer ?
#
loop_
_entity_poly.entity_id
_entity_poly.type
_entity_poly.pdbx_seq_one_letter_code
_entity_poly.pdbx_strand_id
1 'polypeptide(L)'
;MKKVQNQKTNMLKKIFIRFSRFLGYELLDQNTFESPTLNKKLGESLSIAGKKSISLPLGEIQITRKVKSLIIFFRSCSKTKLWNQNKERIFKHSKSEYLLRSLNSILKSINYSKNKIPDLNISFHVIDDQSDEGVIKKINNLFEKYKQNYKLTNLDVSEYKNICQDTNFASIYKSYNMAKNIDSDLIYFVEDDYIHDEISIHEMLLSFERLSTQLKEDVILFPADYPYLYAQNTPTYILLGNKRHWRKIDQSLGTLLLSKKLFMKYWENFNEFATIKSDPAEKPLHRVYEKENCFSPIPSLAIHCTNINSIYGLSPNVDWEKIWENAKLE
;
A
#
# COMPACT_ATOMS: atom_id res chain seq x y z
N MET A 1 -18.00 -11.68 -2.51
CA MET A 1 -18.90 -11.16 -3.58
C MET A 1 -20.33 -11.22 -3.09
N LYS A 2 -20.92 -10.11 -2.66
CA LYS A 2 -22.38 -10.04 -2.50
C LYS A 2 -22.98 -10.19 -3.88
N LYS A 3 -23.83 -11.20 -4.04
CA LYS A 3 -24.62 -11.42 -5.26
C LYS A 3 -25.30 -10.11 -5.64
N VAL A 4 -25.02 -9.62 -6.85
CA VAL A 4 -25.82 -8.58 -7.50
C VAL A 4 -27.28 -8.99 -7.30
N GLN A 5 -28.08 -8.12 -6.68
CA GLN A 5 -29.50 -8.39 -6.45
C GLN A 5 -30.13 -8.79 -7.78
N ASN A 6 -30.64 -10.02 -7.83
CA ASN A 6 -31.38 -10.51 -8.97
C ASN A 6 -32.65 -9.64 -9.15
N GLN A 7 -32.57 -8.63 -10.01
CA GLN A 7 -33.79 -8.08 -10.57
C GLN A 7 -34.57 -9.26 -11.22
N LYS A 8 -35.82 -9.41 -10.85
CA LYS A 8 -36.73 -10.41 -11.44
C LYS A 8 -36.74 -10.22 -12.96
N THR A 9 -35.88 -10.96 -13.65
CA THR A 9 -35.84 -10.92 -15.11
C THR A 9 -37.16 -11.44 -15.64
N ASN A 10 -37.86 -10.64 -16.42
CA ASN A 10 -39.11 -11.00 -17.07
C ASN A 10 -38.92 -12.30 -17.87
N MET A 11 -39.86 -13.22 -17.79
CA MET A 11 -39.80 -14.55 -18.43
C MET A 11 -39.53 -14.42 -19.96
N LEU A 12 -40.15 -13.44 -20.61
CA LEU A 12 -39.94 -13.13 -22.03
C LEU A 12 -38.49 -12.76 -22.33
N LYS A 13 -37.84 -11.98 -21.45
CA LYS A 13 -36.45 -11.59 -21.59
C LYS A 13 -35.51 -12.79 -21.51
N LYS A 14 -35.79 -13.76 -20.63
CA LYS A 14 -35.02 -15.01 -20.54
C LYS A 14 -35.14 -15.88 -21.79
N ILE A 15 -36.33 -15.96 -22.35
CA ILE A 15 -36.61 -16.73 -23.58
C ILE A 15 -35.86 -16.08 -24.76
N PHE A 16 -35.93 -14.77 -24.87
CA PHE A 16 -35.24 -14.02 -25.94
C PHE A 16 -33.71 -14.16 -25.87
N ILE A 17 -33.12 -14.08 -24.66
CA ILE A 17 -31.67 -14.31 -24.46
C ILE A 17 -31.29 -15.75 -24.85
N ARG A 18 -32.10 -16.77 -24.48
CA ARG A 18 -31.82 -18.16 -24.86
C ARG A 18 -31.88 -18.37 -26.36
N PHE A 19 -32.88 -17.77 -27.04
CA PHE A 19 -33.01 -17.85 -28.48
C PHE A 19 -31.84 -17.19 -29.20
N SER A 20 -31.39 -16.01 -28.74
CA SER A 20 -30.24 -15.33 -29.32
C SER A 20 -28.95 -16.14 -29.14
N ARG A 21 -28.73 -16.77 -27.99
CA ARG A 21 -27.60 -17.68 -27.78
C ARG A 21 -27.64 -18.90 -28.70
N PHE A 22 -28.80 -19.45 -28.95
CA PHE A 22 -28.97 -20.55 -29.92
C PHE A 22 -28.55 -20.11 -31.35
N LEU A 23 -28.78 -18.84 -31.69
CA LEU A 23 -28.35 -18.25 -32.95
C LEU A 23 -26.89 -17.79 -32.97
N GLY A 24 -26.14 -17.99 -31.88
CA GLY A 24 -24.73 -17.58 -31.78
C GLY A 24 -24.51 -16.12 -31.33
N TYR A 25 -25.55 -15.43 -30.86
CA TYR A 25 -25.46 -14.04 -30.38
C TYR A 25 -25.56 -14.00 -28.85
N GLU A 26 -24.72 -13.16 -28.20
CA GLU A 26 -24.86 -12.80 -26.78
C GLU A 26 -25.55 -11.45 -26.66
N LEU A 27 -26.68 -11.41 -25.97
CA LEU A 27 -27.41 -10.19 -25.67
C LEU A 27 -27.03 -9.67 -24.30
N LEU A 28 -26.51 -8.47 -24.23
CA LEU A 28 -26.21 -7.75 -23.01
C LEU A 28 -27.28 -6.70 -22.72
N ASP A 29 -27.90 -6.79 -21.55
CA ASP A 29 -28.80 -5.74 -21.09
C ASP A 29 -27.99 -4.57 -20.54
N GLN A 30 -27.90 -3.51 -21.29
CA GLN A 30 -27.17 -2.29 -20.90
C GLN A 30 -27.77 -1.60 -19.68
N ASN A 31 -29.00 -1.93 -19.28
CA ASN A 31 -29.65 -1.33 -18.12
C ASN A 31 -29.43 -2.13 -16.83
N THR A 32 -28.68 -3.23 -16.87
CA THR A 32 -28.33 -4.00 -15.65
C THR A 32 -27.21 -3.38 -14.82
N PHE A 33 -26.55 -2.37 -15.34
CA PHE A 33 -25.55 -1.59 -14.64
C PHE A 33 -26.21 -0.37 -14.02
N GLU A 34 -26.54 -0.43 -12.75
CA GLU A 34 -26.97 0.75 -12.01
C GLU A 34 -25.77 1.66 -11.77
N SER A 35 -25.77 2.82 -12.44
CA SER A 35 -24.89 3.91 -12.06
C SER A 35 -25.58 4.71 -10.96
N PRO A 36 -25.02 4.77 -9.75
CA PRO A 36 -25.62 5.53 -8.66
C PRO A 36 -25.69 7.03 -8.91
N THR A 37 -25.16 7.50 -10.02
CA THR A 37 -25.00 8.91 -10.32
C THR A 37 -25.70 9.37 -11.62
N LEU A 38 -26.39 8.48 -12.33
CA LEU A 38 -27.09 8.81 -13.58
C LEU A 38 -28.06 10.01 -13.47
N ASN A 39 -28.60 10.25 -12.29
CA ASN A 39 -29.56 11.32 -12.04
C ASN A 39 -28.97 12.54 -11.32
N LYS A 40 -27.66 12.57 -11.07
CA LYS A 40 -26.99 13.68 -10.38
C LYS A 40 -25.98 14.33 -11.30
N LYS A 41 -26.14 15.63 -11.55
CA LYS A 41 -25.06 16.43 -12.15
C LYS A 41 -23.93 16.52 -11.13
N LEU A 42 -22.86 15.79 -11.36
CA LEU A 42 -21.63 15.93 -10.59
C LEU A 42 -20.82 17.07 -11.20
N GLY A 43 -20.43 18.03 -10.37
CA GLY A 43 -19.66 19.20 -10.79
C GLY A 43 -18.23 18.87 -11.24
N GLU A 44 -17.79 17.63 -11.08
CA GLU A 44 -16.42 17.22 -11.34
C GLU A 44 -16.34 15.82 -11.96
N SER A 45 -15.54 15.71 -13.03
CA SER A 45 -15.32 14.43 -13.71
C SER A 45 -14.40 13.51 -12.92
N LEU A 46 -14.71 12.24 -12.97
CA LEU A 46 -13.94 11.17 -12.40
C LEU A 46 -12.68 10.81 -13.13
N SER A 47 -12.55 11.25 -14.35
CA SER A 47 -11.37 11.00 -15.16
C SER A 47 -10.17 11.81 -14.67
N ILE A 48 -10.42 12.81 -13.82
CA ILE A 48 -9.37 13.70 -13.33
C ILE A 48 -8.94 13.26 -11.94
N ALA A 49 -7.65 12.99 -11.79
CA ALA A 49 -7.04 12.61 -10.52
C ALA A 49 -7.29 13.67 -9.42
N GLY A 50 -7.60 13.23 -8.21
CA GLY A 50 -7.86 14.11 -7.06
C GLY A 50 -9.20 14.83 -7.08
N LYS A 51 -10.08 14.54 -8.04
CA LYS A 51 -11.44 15.07 -8.06
C LYS A 51 -12.38 14.28 -7.13
N LYS A 52 -13.47 14.94 -6.70
CA LYS A 52 -14.42 14.39 -5.71
C LYS A 52 -15.30 13.26 -6.23
N SER A 53 -15.19 12.93 -7.49
CA SER A 53 -16.01 11.91 -8.12
C SER A 53 -15.20 10.94 -8.98
N ILE A 54 -15.73 9.75 -9.25
CA ILE A 54 -15.10 8.66 -10.01
C ILE A 54 -15.96 8.31 -11.22
N SER A 55 -15.40 8.27 -12.45
CA SER A 55 -16.07 7.74 -13.64
C SER A 55 -16.03 6.22 -13.65
N LEU A 56 -17.19 5.64 -13.65
CA LEU A 56 -17.38 4.24 -13.99
C LEU A 56 -17.85 4.15 -15.45
N PRO A 57 -17.80 2.97 -16.08
CA PRO A 57 -18.21 2.81 -17.49
C PRO A 57 -19.58 3.37 -17.81
N LEU A 58 -20.48 3.49 -16.85
CA LEU A 58 -21.85 3.95 -17.03
C LEU A 58 -22.26 5.08 -16.07
N GLY A 59 -21.31 5.80 -15.50
CA GLY A 59 -21.64 6.94 -14.64
C GLY A 59 -20.50 7.39 -13.72
N GLU A 60 -20.85 8.26 -12.79
CA GLU A 60 -19.92 8.84 -11.83
C GLU A 60 -20.37 8.55 -10.40
N ILE A 61 -19.40 8.36 -9.49
CA ILE A 61 -19.63 8.20 -8.05
C ILE A 61 -18.87 9.28 -7.30
N GLN A 62 -19.52 9.94 -6.37
CA GLN A 62 -18.86 10.88 -5.48
C GLN A 62 -17.93 10.15 -4.53
N ILE A 63 -16.69 10.64 -4.34
CA ILE A 63 -15.76 10.12 -3.34
C ILE A 63 -16.35 10.33 -1.94
N THR A 64 -16.58 9.22 -1.22
CA THR A 64 -17.17 9.20 0.12
C THR A 64 -16.14 8.96 1.23
N ARG A 65 -14.94 8.50 0.86
CA ARG A 65 -13.86 8.14 1.79
C ARG A 65 -12.64 9.03 1.60
N LYS A 66 -12.83 10.32 1.90
CA LYS A 66 -11.76 11.31 1.77
C LYS A 66 -10.73 11.15 2.89
N VAL A 67 -9.46 11.11 2.51
CA VAL A 67 -8.31 11.05 3.44
C VAL A 67 -7.85 12.46 3.76
N LYS A 68 -7.72 12.77 5.05
CA LYS A 68 -7.22 14.05 5.56
C LYS A 68 -5.88 13.92 6.28
N SER A 69 -5.59 12.73 6.78
CA SER A 69 -4.39 12.50 7.57
C SER A 69 -3.73 11.15 7.24
N LEU A 70 -2.40 11.17 7.22
CA LEU A 70 -1.54 10.00 7.06
C LEU A 70 -0.46 10.03 8.12
N ILE A 71 -0.28 8.92 8.83
CA ILE A 71 0.91 8.71 9.65
C ILE A 71 1.80 7.65 9.01
N ILE A 72 3.10 7.94 8.94
CA ILE A 72 4.12 7.04 8.40
C ILE A 72 5.01 6.56 9.53
N PHE A 73 5.15 5.24 9.67
CA PHE A 73 6.13 4.59 10.54
C PHE A 73 7.22 3.99 9.68
N PHE A 74 8.39 4.61 9.71
CA PHE A 74 9.58 4.17 9.00
C PHE A 74 10.51 3.45 9.97
N ARG A 75 10.78 2.17 9.73
CA ARG A 75 11.68 1.38 10.55
C ARG A 75 13.07 1.43 9.95
N SER A 76 14.07 1.85 10.72
CA SER A 76 15.45 2.04 10.27
C SER A 76 16.44 1.22 11.07
N CYS A 77 17.44 0.64 10.38
CA CYS A 77 18.58 -0.02 11.00
C CYS A 77 19.77 -0.02 10.03
N SER A 78 20.83 0.70 10.34
CA SER A 78 22.03 0.75 9.47
C SER A 78 22.96 -0.47 9.62
N LYS A 79 22.80 -1.25 10.69
CA LYS A 79 23.72 -2.33 11.07
C LYS A 79 23.26 -3.74 10.71
N THR A 80 22.04 -3.90 10.17
CA THR A 80 21.48 -5.22 9.87
C THR A 80 22.32 -5.94 8.82
N LYS A 81 22.80 -7.13 9.19
CA LYS A 81 23.36 -8.10 8.26
C LYS A 81 22.22 -8.91 7.62
N LEU A 82 22.34 -9.24 6.35
CA LEU A 82 21.38 -10.13 5.70
C LEU A 82 21.38 -11.49 6.39
N TRP A 83 20.20 -11.99 6.74
CA TRP A 83 19.99 -13.22 7.51
C TRP A 83 20.41 -14.50 6.78
N ASN A 84 20.49 -14.41 5.44
CA ASN A 84 20.71 -15.59 4.62
C ASN A 84 21.66 -15.25 3.46
N GLN A 85 22.57 -16.16 3.13
CA GLN A 85 23.48 -16.03 2.00
C GLN A 85 22.76 -15.89 0.64
N ASN A 86 21.48 -16.31 0.58
CA ASN A 86 20.64 -16.21 -0.63
C ASN A 86 19.90 -14.87 -0.75
N LYS A 87 20.02 -13.98 0.25
CA LYS A 87 19.39 -12.67 0.23
C LYS A 87 20.38 -11.64 -0.28
N GLU A 88 20.35 -11.35 -1.55
CA GLU A 88 21.18 -10.33 -2.16
C GLU A 88 20.44 -8.98 -2.24
N ARG A 89 21.22 -7.90 -2.14
CA ARG A 89 20.80 -6.55 -2.48
C ARG A 89 21.11 -6.30 -3.94
N ILE A 90 20.23 -5.55 -4.64
CA ILE A 90 20.36 -5.25 -6.06
C ILE A 90 21.66 -4.52 -6.37
N PHE A 91 21.98 -3.51 -5.55
CA PHE A 91 23.13 -2.65 -5.77
C PHE A 91 24.24 -2.97 -4.76
N LYS A 92 25.49 -2.87 -5.20
CA LYS A 92 26.68 -3.07 -4.34
C LYS A 92 26.94 -1.86 -3.43
N HIS A 93 26.00 -1.55 -2.54
CA HIS A 93 26.08 -0.44 -1.60
C HIS A 93 25.90 -0.89 -0.16
N SER A 94 26.30 -0.04 0.79
CA SER A 94 26.10 -0.30 2.22
C SER A 94 24.61 -0.28 2.59
N LYS A 95 24.25 -0.94 3.69
CA LYS A 95 22.87 -0.88 4.22
C LYS A 95 22.44 0.55 4.53
N SER A 96 23.36 1.41 4.99
CA SER A 96 23.12 2.82 5.23
C SER A 96 22.69 3.58 3.99
N GLU A 97 23.26 3.24 2.82
CA GLU A 97 22.87 3.87 1.56
C GLU A 97 21.43 3.49 1.17
N TYR A 98 21.05 2.21 1.33
CA TYR A 98 19.66 1.77 1.11
C TYR A 98 18.67 2.50 2.00
N LEU A 99 18.95 2.54 3.31
CA LEU A 99 18.14 3.25 4.28
C LEU A 99 17.95 4.73 3.91
N LEU A 100 19.04 5.41 3.61
CA LEU A 100 18.99 6.85 3.31
C LEU A 100 18.28 7.13 1.98
N ARG A 101 18.47 6.30 0.95
CA ARG A 101 17.73 6.43 -0.31
C ARG A 101 16.25 6.08 -0.13
N SER A 102 15.93 5.06 0.67
CA SER A 102 14.55 4.74 1.02
C SER A 102 13.86 5.95 1.66
N LEU A 103 14.46 6.52 2.70
CA LEU A 103 13.94 7.69 3.38
C LEU A 103 13.82 8.90 2.43
N ASN A 104 14.87 9.19 1.64
CA ASN A 104 14.84 10.30 0.68
C ASN A 104 13.72 10.15 -0.35
N SER A 105 13.49 8.93 -0.86
CA SER A 105 12.42 8.65 -1.83
C SER A 105 11.03 8.89 -1.24
N ILE A 106 10.79 8.48 0.01
CA ILE A 106 9.52 8.73 0.69
C ILE A 106 9.32 10.23 0.93
N LEU A 107 10.36 10.95 1.37
CA LEU A 107 10.28 12.40 1.61
C LEU A 107 10.02 13.17 0.30
N LYS A 108 10.62 12.77 -0.83
CA LYS A 108 10.29 13.31 -2.16
C LYS A 108 8.81 13.07 -2.48
N SER A 109 8.32 11.86 -2.24
CA SER A 109 6.91 11.50 -2.50
C SER A 109 5.93 12.25 -1.58
N ILE A 110 6.28 12.49 -0.33
CA ILE A 110 5.51 13.34 0.58
C ILE A 110 5.44 14.77 0.05
N ASN A 111 6.57 15.34 -0.33
CA ASN A 111 6.64 16.70 -0.88
C ASN A 111 5.78 16.84 -2.15
N TYR A 112 5.88 15.88 -3.06
CA TYR A 112 5.00 15.82 -4.23
C TYR A 112 3.52 15.80 -3.84
N SER A 113 3.15 14.98 -2.85
CA SER A 113 1.77 14.81 -2.39
C SER A 113 1.21 16.08 -1.76
N LYS A 114 1.98 16.74 -0.89
CA LYS A 114 1.59 18.01 -0.25
C LYS A 114 1.34 19.12 -1.25
N ASN A 115 2.13 19.19 -2.32
CA ASN A 115 1.94 20.16 -3.39
C ASN A 115 0.65 19.92 -4.20
N LYS A 116 0.10 18.71 -4.18
CA LYS A 116 -1.13 18.33 -4.91
C LYS A 116 -2.36 18.26 -4.02
N ILE A 117 -2.17 18.03 -2.72
CA ILE A 117 -3.22 17.90 -1.70
C ILE A 117 -2.85 18.82 -0.53
N PRO A 118 -3.11 20.13 -0.61
CA PRO A 118 -2.63 21.10 0.40
C PRO A 118 -3.15 20.84 1.81
N ASP A 119 -4.37 20.31 1.94
CA ASP A 119 -5.03 20.05 3.24
C ASP A 119 -4.62 18.73 3.89
N LEU A 120 -3.68 17.98 3.28
CA LEU A 120 -3.22 16.70 3.79
C LEU A 120 -2.27 16.88 4.96
N ASN A 121 -2.64 16.34 6.11
CA ASN A 121 -1.77 16.29 7.28
C ASN A 121 -0.93 15.01 7.26
N ILE A 122 0.40 15.14 7.21
CA ILE A 122 1.30 14.00 7.25
C ILE A 122 2.20 14.08 8.48
N SER A 123 2.07 13.08 9.35
CA SER A 123 2.96 12.83 10.48
C SER A 123 3.97 11.74 10.14
N PHE A 124 5.20 11.87 10.62
CA PHE A 124 6.26 10.91 10.33
C PHE A 124 6.96 10.47 11.60
N HIS A 125 7.08 9.15 11.79
CA HIS A 125 7.81 8.55 12.91
C HIS A 125 8.90 7.63 12.38
N VAL A 126 10.12 7.84 12.84
CA VAL A 126 11.26 6.95 12.60
C VAL A 126 11.46 6.10 13.85
N ILE A 127 11.43 4.79 13.69
CA ILE A 127 11.78 3.82 14.74
C ILE A 127 13.15 3.26 14.39
N ASP A 128 14.16 3.71 15.09
CA ASP A 128 15.55 3.36 14.80
C ASP A 128 16.08 2.25 15.69
N ASP A 129 16.59 1.19 15.07
CA ASP A 129 17.26 0.08 15.73
C ASP A 129 18.78 0.27 15.66
N GLN A 130 19.30 1.11 16.55
CA GLN A 130 20.72 1.29 16.80
C GLN A 130 21.57 1.66 15.55
N SER A 131 21.07 2.49 14.66
CA SER A 131 21.85 3.01 13.55
C SER A 131 23.06 3.83 14.03
N ASP A 132 24.08 3.93 13.19
CA ASP A 132 25.26 4.71 13.48
C ASP A 132 24.93 6.21 13.57
N GLU A 133 25.59 6.93 14.47
CA GLU A 133 25.37 8.38 14.67
C GLU A 133 25.48 9.20 13.39
N GLY A 134 26.44 8.83 12.50
CA GLY A 134 26.57 9.46 11.19
C GLY A 134 25.36 9.26 10.29
N VAL A 135 24.65 8.12 10.41
CA VAL A 135 23.40 7.86 9.68
C VAL A 135 22.25 8.66 10.29
N ILE A 136 22.15 8.70 11.62
CA ILE A 136 21.15 9.51 12.32
C ILE A 136 21.29 11.00 11.94
N LYS A 137 22.52 11.53 11.89
CA LYS A 137 22.74 12.90 11.43
C LYS A 137 22.25 13.14 9.99
N LYS A 138 22.48 12.18 9.09
CA LYS A 138 21.97 12.27 7.70
C LYS A 138 20.43 12.16 7.64
N ILE A 139 19.80 11.34 8.48
CA ILE A 139 18.34 11.29 8.63
C ILE A 139 17.81 12.68 9.03
N ASN A 140 18.37 13.30 10.06
CA ASN A 140 17.98 14.64 10.51
C ASN A 140 18.09 15.67 9.38
N ASN A 141 19.22 15.68 8.67
CA ASN A 141 19.44 16.60 7.53
C ASN A 141 18.40 16.42 6.42
N LEU A 142 17.97 15.18 6.14
CA LEU A 142 16.92 14.91 5.14
C LEU A 142 15.57 15.51 5.60
N PHE A 143 15.18 15.34 6.84
CA PHE A 143 13.95 15.94 7.36
C PHE A 143 13.98 17.47 7.35
N GLU A 144 15.12 18.06 7.67
CA GLU A 144 15.35 19.52 7.57
C GLU A 144 15.23 20.00 6.12
N LYS A 145 15.91 19.31 5.18
CA LYS A 145 15.87 19.62 3.73
C LYS A 145 14.44 19.68 3.20
N TYR A 146 13.59 18.71 3.58
CA TYR A 146 12.19 18.63 3.13
C TYR A 146 11.21 19.40 4.04
N LYS A 147 11.69 20.05 5.09
CA LYS A 147 10.85 20.74 6.08
C LYS A 147 9.70 19.86 6.58
N GLN A 148 9.99 18.57 6.77
CA GLN A 148 9.04 17.60 7.27
C GLN A 148 9.27 17.36 8.75
N ASN A 149 8.26 17.67 9.57
CA ASN A 149 8.29 17.34 11.00
C ASN A 149 8.27 15.82 11.17
N TYR A 150 9.05 15.33 12.12
CA TYR A 150 9.12 13.90 12.43
C TYR A 150 9.43 13.67 13.91
N LYS A 151 9.20 12.44 14.36
CA LYS A 151 9.60 11.96 15.68
C LYS A 151 10.59 10.80 15.49
N LEU A 152 11.77 10.91 16.09
CA LEU A 152 12.74 9.81 16.17
C LEU A 152 12.55 9.08 17.50
N THR A 153 12.43 7.77 17.44
CA THR A 153 12.37 6.89 18.60
C THR A 153 13.48 5.86 18.46
N ASN A 154 14.47 5.92 19.33
CA ASN A 154 15.50 4.89 19.41
C ASN A 154 14.90 3.66 20.10
N LEU A 155 15.10 2.49 19.49
CA LEU A 155 14.60 1.24 20.02
C LEU A 155 15.52 0.75 21.14
N ASP A 156 14.99 0.66 22.36
CA ASP A 156 15.67 -0.09 23.42
C ASP A 156 15.29 -1.57 23.30
N VAL A 157 16.19 -2.33 22.69
CA VAL A 157 15.99 -3.77 22.45
C VAL A 157 15.80 -4.56 23.74
N SER A 158 16.34 -4.07 24.86
CA SER A 158 16.24 -4.75 26.15
C SER A 158 14.80 -4.87 26.65
N GLU A 159 13.95 -3.90 26.33
CA GLU A 159 12.53 -3.89 26.68
C GLU A 159 11.73 -5.02 25.98
N TYR A 160 12.24 -5.55 24.85
CA TYR A 160 11.49 -6.47 23.99
C TYR A 160 12.00 -7.90 23.97
N LYS A 161 13.09 -8.23 24.72
CA LYS A 161 13.73 -9.56 24.72
C LYS A 161 12.77 -10.72 25.06
N ASN A 162 11.75 -10.46 25.88
CA ASN A 162 10.78 -11.46 26.30
C ASN A 162 9.48 -11.41 25.50
N ILE A 163 9.35 -10.46 24.56
CA ILE A 163 8.13 -10.20 23.78
C ILE A 163 8.35 -10.57 22.33
N CYS A 164 9.49 -10.18 21.77
CA CYS A 164 9.81 -10.33 20.35
C CYS A 164 11.01 -11.26 20.15
N GLN A 165 11.07 -11.90 18.96
CA GLN A 165 12.12 -12.86 18.63
C GLN A 165 13.49 -12.22 18.40
N ASP A 166 13.47 -11.01 17.81
CA ASP A 166 14.64 -10.25 17.43
C ASP A 166 14.33 -8.75 17.33
N THR A 167 15.33 -7.96 16.97
CA THR A 167 15.23 -6.51 16.90
C THR A 167 14.31 -6.03 15.77
N ASN A 168 14.23 -6.80 14.68
CA ASN A 168 13.31 -6.49 13.58
C ASN A 168 11.86 -6.56 14.07
N PHE A 169 11.48 -7.66 14.73
CA PHE A 169 10.14 -7.80 15.31
C PHE A 169 9.87 -6.80 16.44
N ALA A 170 10.90 -6.45 17.24
CA ALA A 170 10.78 -5.40 18.25
C ALA A 170 10.46 -4.04 17.63
N SER A 171 11.07 -3.69 16.48
CA SER A 171 10.78 -2.45 15.76
C SER A 171 9.36 -2.45 15.16
N ILE A 172 8.87 -3.59 14.67
CA ILE A 172 7.50 -3.78 14.22
C ILE A 172 6.52 -3.58 15.39
N TYR A 173 6.75 -4.28 16.50
CA TYR A 173 5.92 -4.19 17.69
C TYR A 173 5.83 -2.77 18.24
N LYS A 174 6.97 -2.05 18.29
CA LYS A 174 7.00 -0.64 18.70
C LYS A 174 6.16 0.23 17.79
N SER A 175 6.34 0.07 16.48
CA SER A 175 5.58 0.82 15.47
C SER A 175 4.07 0.60 15.60
N TYR A 176 3.65 -0.66 15.78
CA TYR A 176 2.23 -1.02 15.93
C TYR A 176 1.62 -0.48 17.23
N ASN A 177 2.34 -0.59 18.37
CA ASN A 177 1.85 -0.03 19.62
C ASN A 177 1.76 1.50 19.59
N MET A 178 2.69 2.18 18.93
CA MET A 178 2.57 3.63 18.72
C MET A 178 1.39 3.96 17.82
N ALA A 179 1.22 3.24 16.71
CA ALA A 179 0.11 3.43 15.78
C ALA A 179 -1.25 3.22 16.45
N LYS A 180 -1.34 2.29 17.40
CA LYS A 180 -2.57 2.03 18.18
C LYS A 180 -3.07 3.26 18.93
N ASN A 181 -2.17 4.13 19.37
CA ASN A 181 -2.47 5.28 20.23
C ASN A 181 -2.51 6.63 19.50
N ILE A 182 -2.30 6.65 18.18
CA ILE A 182 -2.31 7.87 17.37
C ILE A 182 -3.56 7.88 16.50
N ASP A 183 -4.23 9.04 16.47
CA ASP A 183 -5.37 9.26 15.58
C ASP A 183 -4.89 9.71 14.21
N SER A 184 -5.30 8.98 13.17
CA SER A 184 -5.03 9.27 11.77
C SER A 184 -5.99 8.47 10.89
N ASP A 185 -6.36 9.00 9.73
CA ASP A 185 -7.21 8.27 8.80
C ASP A 185 -6.49 7.03 8.26
N LEU A 186 -5.22 7.23 7.86
CA LEU A 186 -4.37 6.17 7.31
C LEU A 186 -3.06 6.02 8.08
N ILE A 187 -2.56 4.80 8.09
CA ILE A 187 -1.27 4.40 8.63
C ILE A 187 -0.48 3.76 7.51
N TYR A 188 0.78 4.16 7.35
CA TYR A 188 1.71 3.53 6.42
C TYR A 188 2.92 3.01 7.18
N PHE A 189 3.09 1.69 7.23
CA PHE A 189 4.27 1.03 7.77
C PHE A 189 5.27 0.79 6.65
N VAL A 190 6.54 1.13 6.87
CA VAL A 190 7.58 1.10 5.83
C VAL A 190 8.89 0.56 6.39
N GLU A 191 9.50 -0.33 5.61
CA GLU A 191 10.84 -0.86 5.83
C GLU A 191 11.88 -0.03 5.07
N ASP A 192 13.11 0.02 5.56
CA ASP A 192 14.18 0.88 5.06
C ASP A 192 14.93 0.34 3.81
N ASP A 193 14.32 -0.61 3.11
CA ASP A 193 14.82 -1.17 1.85
C ASP A 193 13.79 -1.08 0.69
N TYR A 194 12.72 -0.30 0.90
CA TYR A 194 11.78 0.06 -0.16
C TYR A 194 12.10 1.44 -0.72
N ILE A 195 12.44 1.52 -2.01
CA ILE A 195 12.65 2.77 -2.72
C ILE A 195 11.39 3.14 -3.49
N HIS A 196 10.84 4.31 -3.22
CA HIS A 196 9.55 4.76 -3.74
C HIS A 196 9.72 5.61 -5.01
N ASP A 197 8.79 5.46 -5.95
CA ASP A 197 8.57 6.44 -7.01
C ASP A 197 8.06 7.76 -6.39
N GLU A 198 8.38 8.88 -7.00
CA GLU A 198 7.99 10.21 -6.51
C GLU A 198 6.47 10.36 -6.32
N ILE A 199 5.66 9.69 -7.15
CA ILE A 199 4.19 9.75 -7.06
C ILE A 199 3.58 8.80 -6.03
N SER A 200 4.36 7.96 -5.36
CA SER A 200 3.86 6.80 -4.59
C SER A 200 2.82 7.16 -3.54
N ILE A 201 3.13 8.09 -2.65
CA ILE A 201 2.20 8.50 -1.58
C ILE A 201 0.92 9.10 -2.18
N HIS A 202 1.06 9.99 -3.16
CA HIS A 202 -0.08 10.60 -3.84
C HIS A 202 -0.99 9.56 -4.50
N GLU A 203 -0.40 8.61 -5.24
CA GLU A 203 -1.13 7.54 -5.90
C GLU A 203 -1.84 6.63 -4.90
N MET A 204 -1.17 6.22 -3.82
CA MET A 204 -1.78 5.38 -2.79
C MET A 204 -2.96 6.08 -2.09
N LEU A 205 -2.83 7.36 -1.74
CA LEU A 205 -3.90 8.12 -1.08
C LEU A 205 -5.15 8.22 -1.96
N LEU A 206 -4.98 8.66 -3.20
CA LEU A 206 -6.12 8.82 -4.12
C LEU A 206 -6.71 7.47 -4.54
N SER A 207 -5.87 6.44 -4.67
CA SER A 207 -6.36 5.09 -4.95
C SER A 207 -7.10 4.50 -3.76
N PHE A 208 -6.64 4.74 -2.53
CA PHE A 208 -7.40 4.35 -1.33
C PHE A 208 -8.80 4.98 -1.34
N GLU A 209 -8.91 6.30 -1.57
CA GLU A 209 -10.19 7.00 -1.65
C GLU A 209 -11.12 6.38 -2.70
N ARG A 210 -10.59 6.12 -3.90
CA ARG A 210 -11.35 5.56 -5.03
C ARG A 210 -11.81 4.13 -4.76
N LEU A 211 -10.86 3.25 -4.44
CA LEU A 211 -11.14 1.83 -4.24
C LEU A 211 -12.08 1.61 -3.06
N SER A 212 -11.85 2.32 -1.94
CA SER A 212 -12.71 2.22 -0.77
C SER A 212 -14.12 2.76 -1.04
N THR A 213 -14.25 3.80 -1.88
CA THR A 213 -15.56 4.32 -2.29
C THR A 213 -16.30 3.32 -3.19
N GLN A 214 -15.61 2.74 -4.19
CA GLN A 214 -16.20 1.76 -5.10
C GLN A 214 -16.64 0.49 -4.39
N LEU A 215 -15.80 -0.01 -3.48
CA LEU A 215 -16.07 -1.24 -2.75
C LEU A 215 -16.97 -1.04 -1.53
N LYS A 216 -17.18 0.24 -1.10
CA LYS A 216 -17.92 0.63 0.10
C LYS A 216 -17.30 0.11 1.41
N GLU A 217 -16.01 -0.21 1.37
CA GLU A 217 -15.23 -0.71 2.50
C GLU A 217 -13.80 -0.19 2.42
N ASP A 218 -13.10 -0.17 3.55
CA ASP A 218 -11.69 0.22 3.58
C ASP A 218 -10.85 -0.90 2.95
N VAL A 219 -9.74 -0.53 2.32
CA VAL A 219 -8.83 -1.46 1.64
C VAL A 219 -7.43 -1.38 2.26
N ILE A 220 -6.62 -2.39 1.99
CA ILE A 220 -5.20 -2.40 2.31
C ILE A 220 -4.42 -2.25 1.01
N LEU A 221 -3.42 -1.36 0.98
CA LEU A 221 -2.61 -1.11 -0.21
C LEU A 221 -1.14 -1.45 0.06
N PHE A 222 -0.52 -2.13 -0.89
CA PHE A 222 0.91 -2.40 -0.91
C PHE A 222 1.56 -1.55 -2.00
N PRO A 223 2.78 -1.03 -1.80
CA PRO A 223 3.42 -0.20 -2.81
C PRO A 223 4.12 -1.01 -3.91
N ALA A 224 4.39 -2.30 -3.66
CA ALA A 224 5.19 -3.14 -4.56
C ALA A 224 4.34 -4.18 -5.29
N ASP A 225 4.67 -4.41 -6.56
CA ASP A 225 4.13 -5.46 -7.41
C ASP A 225 5.16 -6.57 -7.53
N TYR A 226 4.95 -7.67 -6.81
CA TYR A 226 5.96 -8.72 -6.66
C TYR A 226 5.93 -9.75 -7.79
N PRO A 227 7.10 -10.36 -8.11
CA PRO A 227 7.21 -11.38 -9.16
C PRO A 227 6.30 -12.59 -8.99
N TYR A 228 6.01 -13.02 -7.75
CA TYR A 228 5.16 -14.19 -7.50
C TYR A 228 3.76 -14.05 -8.12
N LEU A 229 3.26 -12.82 -8.22
CA LEU A 229 1.95 -12.53 -8.82
C LEU A 229 1.88 -12.85 -10.32
N TYR A 230 3.01 -13.10 -10.95
CA TYR A 230 3.13 -13.48 -12.36
C TYR A 230 3.54 -14.94 -12.57
N ALA A 231 3.96 -15.61 -11.50
CA ALA A 231 4.39 -17.02 -11.52
C ALA A 231 3.26 -17.99 -11.12
N GLN A 232 2.17 -17.49 -10.56
CA GLN A 232 1.04 -18.30 -10.08
C GLN A 232 -0.23 -17.98 -10.88
N ASN A 233 -0.96 -19.04 -11.23
CA ASN A 233 -2.28 -18.89 -11.84
C ASN A 233 -3.36 -18.75 -10.76
N THR A 234 -3.38 -17.62 -10.08
CA THR A 234 -4.33 -17.32 -9.01
C THR A 234 -5.43 -16.41 -9.54
N PRO A 235 -6.71 -16.76 -9.36
CA PRO A 235 -7.82 -15.88 -9.72
C PRO A 235 -7.71 -14.55 -8.98
N THR A 236 -7.74 -13.45 -9.74
CA THR A 236 -7.68 -12.11 -9.22
C THR A 236 -8.60 -11.19 -9.99
N TYR A 237 -8.81 -9.99 -9.47
CA TYR A 237 -9.45 -8.92 -10.22
C TYR A 237 -8.63 -7.63 -10.11
N ILE A 238 -8.81 -6.77 -11.10
CA ILE A 238 -8.09 -5.51 -11.24
C ILE A 238 -9.09 -4.37 -11.18
N LEU A 239 -8.77 -3.35 -10.40
CA LEU A 239 -9.51 -2.11 -10.31
C LEU A 239 -8.66 -0.94 -10.79
N LEU A 240 -9.31 0.09 -11.28
CA LEU A 240 -8.64 1.33 -11.63
C LEU A 240 -8.49 2.18 -10.35
N GLY A 241 -7.24 2.45 -9.95
CA GLY A 241 -6.91 3.44 -8.93
C GLY A 241 -6.92 4.86 -9.49
N ASN A 242 -5.96 5.68 -9.10
CA ASN A 242 -5.81 7.03 -9.65
C ASN A 242 -5.12 7.03 -11.02
N LYS A 243 -3.85 6.64 -11.09
CA LYS A 243 -3.06 6.50 -12.32
C LYS A 243 -2.59 5.08 -12.58
N ARG A 244 -2.77 4.19 -11.62
CA ARG A 244 -2.35 2.78 -11.68
C ARG A 244 -3.58 1.88 -11.67
N HIS A 245 -3.43 0.70 -12.27
CA HIS A 245 -4.31 -0.42 -11.99
C HIS A 245 -3.88 -1.07 -10.70
N TRP A 246 -4.83 -1.62 -9.95
CA TRP A 246 -4.59 -2.25 -8.67
C TRP A 246 -5.16 -3.66 -8.69
N ARG A 247 -4.29 -4.63 -8.50
CA ARG A 247 -4.61 -6.05 -8.48
C ARG A 247 -4.86 -6.53 -7.07
N LYS A 248 -5.95 -7.29 -6.86
CA LYS A 248 -6.17 -7.96 -5.57
C LYS A 248 -5.09 -8.99 -5.32
N ILE A 249 -4.57 -9.02 -4.09
CA ILE A 249 -3.54 -9.95 -3.63
C ILE A 249 -3.95 -10.54 -2.29
N ASP A 250 -3.38 -11.70 -1.96
CA ASP A 250 -3.58 -12.46 -0.72
C ASP A 250 -2.32 -12.60 0.13
N GLN A 251 -1.17 -12.19 -0.40
CA GLN A 251 0.13 -12.27 0.27
C GLN A 251 0.93 -11.00 0.03
N SER A 252 1.68 -10.57 1.07
CA SER A 252 2.61 -9.44 0.99
C SER A 252 3.57 -9.46 2.19
N LEU A 253 4.50 -8.51 2.21
CA LEU A 253 5.46 -8.29 3.31
C LEU A 253 4.98 -7.20 4.29
N GLY A 254 5.85 -6.72 5.18
CA GLY A 254 5.52 -5.79 6.27
C GLY A 254 5.31 -4.32 5.86
N THR A 255 5.59 -3.95 4.61
CA THR A 255 5.40 -2.58 4.10
C THR A 255 4.00 -2.45 3.51
N LEU A 256 3.08 -1.75 4.22
CA LEU A 256 1.67 -1.66 3.84
C LEU A 256 0.99 -0.39 4.35
N LEU A 257 -0.03 0.07 3.61
CA LEU A 257 -0.89 1.20 3.95
C LEU A 257 -2.32 0.71 4.20
N LEU A 258 -2.92 1.14 5.31
CA LEU A 258 -4.29 0.80 5.67
C LEU A 258 -4.94 1.89 6.52
N SER A 259 -6.27 1.83 6.67
CA SER A 259 -6.96 2.72 7.58
C SER A 259 -6.70 2.36 9.05
N LYS A 260 -6.72 3.35 9.92
CA LYS A 260 -6.71 3.15 11.38
C LYS A 260 -7.81 2.20 11.81
N LYS A 261 -8.99 2.29 11.19
CA LYS A 261 -10.13 1.41 11.47
C LYS A 261 -9.81 -0.05 11.19
N LEU A 262 -9.22 -0.38 10.02
CA LEU A 262 -8.82 -1.75 9.70
C LEU A 262 -7.69 -2.23 10.63
N PHE A 263 -6.70 -1.38 10.90
CA PHE A 263 -5.63 -1.71 11.83
C PHE A 263 -6.17 -2.11 13.21
N MET A 264 -7.09 -1.34 13.75
CA MET A 264 -7.70 -1.65 15.05
C MET A 264 -8.61 -2.87 15.00
N LYS A 265 -9.36 -3.07 13.90
CA LYS A 265 -10.21 -4.25 13.71
C LYS A 265 -9.42 -5.57 13.76
N TYR A 266 -8.20 -5.55 13.24
CA TYR A 266 -7.31 -6.72 13.17
C TYR A 266 -6.10 -6.62 14.09
N TRP A 267 -6.22 -5.85 15.17
CA TRP A 267 -5.13 -5.63 16.12
C TRP A 267 -4.44 -6.94 16.56
N GLU A 268 -5.21 -7.99 16.86
CA GLU A 268 -4.66 -9.27 17.31
C GLU A 268 -3.76 -9.93 16.25
N ASN A 269 -4.12 -9.81 14.96
CA ASN A 269 -3.28 -10.33 13.88
C ASN A 269 -1.98 -9.53 13.74
N PHE A 270 -2.03 -8.21 13.84
CA PHE A 270 -0.85 -7.35 13.81
C PHE A 270 0.05 -7.60 15.04
N ASN A 271 -0.54 -7.74 16.22
CA ASN A 271 0.19 -8.07 17.43
C ASN A 271 0.84 -9.46 17.34
N GLU A 272 0.13 -10.46 16.86
CA GLU A 272 0.66 -11.82 16.64
C GLU A 272 1.84 -11.79 15.66
N PHE A 273 1.73 -11.08 14.53
CA PHE A 273 2.83 -10.94 13.59
C PHE A 273 4.09 -10.36 14.24
N ALA A 274 3.95 -9.39 15.14
CA ALA A 274 5.06 -8.76 15.80
C ALA A 274 5.67 -9.59 16.96
N THR A 275 4.91 -10.53 17.54
CA THR A 275 5.31 -11.20 18.80
C THR A 275 5.48 -12.72 18.68
N ILE A 276 4.79 -13.36 17.75
CA ILE A 276 4.76 -14.82 17.63
C ILE A 276 5.51 -15.26 16.36
N LYS A 277 6.37 -16.26 16.53
CA LYS A 277 7.06 -16.88 15.38
C LYS A 277 6.08 -17.68 14.53
N SER A 278 5.90 -17.25 13.29
CA SER A 278 5.10 -17.93 12.27
C SER A 278 5.98 -18.36 11.11
N ASP A 279 5.52 -19.33 10.32
CA ASP A 279 6.15 -19.72 9.06
C ASP A 279 5.07 -19.82 7.97
N PRO A 280 5.10 -18.95 6.95
CA PRO A 280 5.95 -17.75 6.86
C PRO A 280 5.66 -16.72 7.98
N ALA A 281 6.60 -15.81 8.23
CA ALA A 281 6.47 -14.81 9.29
C ALA A 281 5.19 -13.97 9.16
N GLU A 282 4.82 -13.63 7.93
CA GLU A 282 3.66 -12.81 7.57
C GLU A 282 2.32 -13.55 7.64
N LYS A 283 2.28 -14.84 7.99
CA LYS A 283 1.05 -15.64 8.08
C LYS A 283 -0.09 -14.98 8.87
N PRO A 284 0.14 -14.29 10.01
CA PRO A 284 -0.92 -13.56 10.70
C PRO A 284 -1.55 -12.45 9.87
N LEU A 285 -0.75 -11.78 9.03
CA LEU A 285 -1.23 -10.73 8.12
C LEU A 285 -1.98 -11.35 6.93
N HIS A 286 -1.51 -12.47 6.38
CA HIS A 286 -2.19 -13.16 5.27
C HIS A 286 -3.62 -13.55 5.66
N ARG A 287 -3.88 -13.94 6.92
CA ARG A 287 -5.24 -14.18 7.42
C ARG A 287 -6.13 -12.93 7.42
N VAL A 288 -5.54 -11.74 7.48
CA VAL A 288 -6.27 -10.48 7.30
C VAL A 288 -6.63 -10.30 5.82
N TYR A 289 -5.68 -10.59 4.90
CA TYR A 289 -5.86 -10.42 3.46
C TYR A 289 -6.88 -11.41 2.86
N GLU A 290 -7.09 -12.57 3.50
CA GLU A 290 -8.18 -13.50 3.16
C GLU A 290 -9.57 -12.90 3.41
N LYS A 291 -9.69 -11.99 4.39
CA LYS A 291 -10.96 -11.40 4.84
C LYS A 291 -11.21 -10.01 4.27
N GLU A 292 -10.15 -9.27 3.99
CA GLU A 292 -10.20 -7.88 3.54
C GLU A 292 -9.66 -7.75 2.10
N ASN A 293 -10.02 -6.66 1.46
CA ASN A 293 -9.52 -6.35 0.13
C ASN A 293 -8.13 -5.71 0.21
N CYS A 294 -7.13 -6.46 -0.27
CA CYS A 294 -5.75 -6.01 -0.36
C CYS A 294 -5.32 -5.88 -1.81
N PHE A 295 -4.63 -4.80 -2.15
CA PHE A 295 -4.26 -4.49 -3.52
C PHE A 295 -2.79 -4.11 -3.66
N SER A 296 -2.23 -4.50 -4.81
CA SER A 296 -0.90 -4.15 -5.29
C SER A 296 -1.00 -3.36 -6.59
N PRO A 297 -0.21 -2.31 -6.82
CA PRO A 297 -0.29 -1.47 -8.01
C PRO A 297 0.40 -2.10 -9.21
N ILE A 298 -0.10 -1.86 -10.42
CA ILE A 298 0.50 -2.27 -11.68
C ILE A 298 0.71 -1.04 -12.56
N PRO A 299 1.96 -0.70 -12.90
CA PRO A 299 3.23 -1.16 -12.36
C PRO A 299 3.47 -0.68 -10.93
N SER A 300 4.48 -1.25 -10.29
CA SER A 300 4.88 -0.97 -8.90
C SER A 300 5.09 0.52 -8.61
N LEU A 301 4.79 0.92 -7.39
CA LEU A 301 5.07 2.28 -6.86
C LEU A 301 6.34 2.32 -6.00
N ALA A 302 6.84 1.17 -5.59
CA ALA A 302 8.11 1.06 -4.89
C ALA A 302 8.81 -0.24 -5.29
N ILE A 303 10.13 -0.24 -5.22
CA ILE A 303 10.94 -1.44 -5.41
C ILE A 303 11.44 -1.93 -4.06
N HIS A 304 11.29 -3.24 -3.82
CA HIS A 304 11.90 -3.91 -2.68
C HIS A 304 13.34 -4.30 -3.06
N CYS A 305 14.32 -3.68 -2.43
CA CYS A 305 15.73 -3.78 -2.84
C CYS A 305 16.49 -4.93 -2.20
N THR A 306 15.84 -5.73 -1.36
CA THR A 306 16.39 -6.92 -0.72
C THR A 306 15.67 -8.17 -1.26
N ASN A 307 16.30 -9.33 -1.17
CA ASN A 307 15.73 -10.59 -1.68
C ASN A 307 15.45 -10.64 -3.18
N ILE A 308 16.32 -10.05 -3.98
CA ILE A 308 16.14 -9.97 -5.45
C ILE A 308 15.94 -11.32 -6.14
N ASN A 309 16.48 -12.40 -5.57
CA ASN A 309 16.33 -13.76 -6.07
C ASN A 309 15.09 -14.49 -5.50
N SER A 310 14.21 -13.79 -4.80
CA SER A 310 13.00 -14.37 -4.23
C SER A 310 11.76 -13.97 -5.03
N ILE A 311 10.65 -14.64 -4.72
CA ILE A 311 9.33 -14.31 -5.27
C ILE A 311 8.84 -12.92 -4.84
N TYR A 312 9.45 -12.31 -3.83
CA TYR A 312 9.22 -10.94 -3.34
C TYR A 312 10.35 -9.99 -3.73
N GLY A 313 11.08 -10.29 -4.78
CA GLY A 313 12.18 -9.49 -5.29
C GLY A 313 11.74 -8.31 -6.15
N LEU A 314 12.51 -8.06 -7.20
CA LEU A 314 12.28 -6.92 -8.10
C LEU A 314 10.95 -6.98 -8.82
N SER A 315 10.23 -5.88 -8.75
CA SER A 315 8.99 -5.69 -9.49
C SER A 315 9.24 -5.71 -11.01
N PRO A 316 8.42 -6.42 -11.79
CA PRO A 316 8.52 -6.39 -13.24
C PRO A 316 8.04 -5.05 -13.82
N ASN A 317 8.47 -4.74 -15.03
CA ASN A 317 8.04 -3.56 -15.80
C ASN A 317 8.27 -2.21 -15.08
N VAL A 318 9.31 -2.13 -14.27
CA VAL A 318 9.73 -0.93 -13.56
C VAL A 318 11.21 -0.69 -13.83
N ASP A 319 11.57 0.53 -14.17
CA ASP A 319 12.96 0.96 -14.29
C ASP A 319 13.54 1.19 -12.88
N TRP A 320 14.00 0.10 -12.25
CA TRP A 320 14.51 0.10 -10.89
C TRP A 320 15.84 0.86 -10.76
N GLU A 321 16.67 0.91 -11.80
CA GLU A 321 17.90 1.70 -11.81
C GLU A 321 17.58 3.20 -11.74
N LYS A 322 16.63 3.65 -12.55
CA LYS A 322 16.16 5.03 -12.54
C LYS A 322 15.54 5.41 -11.19
N ILE A 323 14.73 4.55 -10.59
CA ILE A 323 14.14 4.79 -9.26
C ILE A 323 15.25 4.91 -8.22
N TRP A 324 16.25 4.04 -8.26
CA TRP A 324 17.40 4.08 -7.38
C TRP A 324 18.21 5.38 -7.52
N GLU A 325 18.51 5.79 -8.75
CA GLU A 325 19.24 7.05 -9.01
C GLU A 325 18.44 8.28 -8.60
N ASN A 326 17.15 8.30 -8.86
CA ASN A 326 16.26 9.39 -8.41
C ASN A 326 16.19 9.51 -6.88
N ALA A 327 16.45 8.44 -6.16
CA ALA A 327 16.48 8.42 -4.69
C ALA A 327 17.83 8.84 -4.09
N LYS A 328 18.84 9.17 -4.91
CA LYS A 328 20.17 9.61 -4.45
C LYS A 328 20.07 10.88 -3.60
N LEU A 329 20.90 10.94 -2.57
CA LEU A 329 21.08 12.16 -1.77
C LEU A 329 21.92 13.16 -2.59
N GLU A 330 21.40 14.34 -2.71
CA GLU A 330 22.12 15.49 -3.28
C GLU A 330 23.02 16.11 -2.24
#